data_dd4f567492e477f2d539c32f660b08a9
#
_entry.id   dd4f567492e477f2d539c32f660b08a9
#
_cell.length_a   1.000
_cell.length_b   1.000
_cell.length_c   1.000
_cell.angle_alpha   90.00
_cell.angle_beta   90.00
_cell.angle_gamma   90.00
#
_symmetry.space_group_name_H-M   'P 1'
#
loop_
_entity.id
_entity.type
_entity.pdbx_description
1 polymer ?
#
loop_
_entity_poly.entity_id
_entity_poly.type
_entity_poly.pdbx_seq_one_letter_code
_entity_poly.pdbx_strand_id
1 'polypeptide(L)'
;MYKKIILSMVLIFWWAGCAITPKSDNVHDNASQNTYIKSVFIAYYELEGFTKNNDEKTFKKEISKAFKELANKGFNRVTVQVRPCADAFYKSNYFPTSEYMFGYQGAKLIYDPLEIMIDTAHKYDLSIEAWINPYRVSQRNDFSLLAKNNIAL
;
A
#
# COMPACT_ATOMS: atom_id res chain seq x y z
N MET A 1 -22.26 -74.96 62.42
CA MET A 1 -21.73 -74.93 61.06
C MET A 1 -21.58 -73.48 60.63
N TYR A 2 -20.42 -72.83 60.76
CA TYR A 2 -20.20 -71.47 60.40
C TYR A 2 -19.32 -71.44 59.18
N LYS A 3 -19.86 -70.97 58.04
CA LYS A 3 -19.10 -70.69 56.85
C LYS A 3 -18.38 -69.37 57.03
N LYS A 4 -17.05 -69.39 57.05
CA LYS A 4 -16.20 -68.21 57.04
C LYS A 4 -16.26 -67.58 55.66
N ILE A 5 -16.79 -66.36 55.54
CA ILE A 5 -16.68 -65.54 54.34
C ILE A 5 -15.39 -64.75 54.45
N ILE A 6 -14.42 -65.07 53.59
CA ILE A 6 -13.16 -64.36 53.48
C ILE A 6 -13.48 -63.16 52.55
N LEU A 7 -13.53 -61.97 53.12
CA LEU A 7 -13.69 -60.73 52.38
C LEU A 7 -12.29 -60.32 51.85
N SER A 8 -12.07 -60.57 50.58
CA SER A 8 -10.84 -60.13 49.89
C SER A 8 -10.96 -58.63 49.61
N MET A 9 -10.19 -57.85 50.36
CA MET A 9 -10.10 -56.39 50.20
C MET A 9 -9.12 -56.11 49.07
N VAL A 10 -9.65 -55.83 47.86
CA VAL A 10 -8.83 -55.40 46.73
C VAL A 10 -8.59 -53.90 46.92
N LEU A 11 -7.37 -53.57 47.32
CA LEU A 11 -6.86 -52.19 47.34
C LEU A 11 -6.60 -51.75 45.90
N ILE A 12 -7.51 -50.98 45.35
CA ILE A 12 -7.31 -50.28 44.07
C ILE A 12 -6.43 -49.06 44.38
N PHE A 13 -5.12 -49.15 44.09
CA PHE A 13 -4.25 -48.00 44.05
C PHE A 13 -4.61 -47.15 42.83
N TRP A 14 -5.31 -46.08 43.05
CA TRP A 14 -5.52 -45.05 42.05
C TRP A 14 -4.22 -44.23 41.92
N TRP A 15 -3.40 -44.61 40.98
CA TRP A 15 -2.33 -43.73 40.57
C TRP A 15 -2.93 -42.51 39.87
N ALA A 16 -3.04 -41.40 40.61
CA ALA A 16 -3.21 -40.10 40.02
C ALA A 16 -1.94 -39.73 39.29
N GLY A 17 -1.78 -40.23 38.07
CA GLY A 17 -0.80 -39.75 37.13
C GLY A 17 -1.12 -38.31 36.80
N CYS A 18 -0.35 -37.38 37.39
CA CYS A 18 -0.35 -35.97 36.95
C CYS A 18 0.18 -35.99 35.51
N ALA A 19 -0.71 -36.14 34.53
CA ALA A 19 -0.38 -35.87 33.14
C ALA A 19 -0.08 -34.37 33.02
N ILE A 20 1.19 -34.02 33.15
CA ILE A 20 1.69 -32.73 32.67
C ILE A 20 1.56 -32.82 31.16
N THR A 21 0.39 -32.37 30.66
CA THR A 21 0.27 -32.05 29.24
C THR A 21 1.24 -30.88 29.00
N PRO A 22 2.23 -31.00 28.13
CA PRO A 22 3.00 -29.88 27.73
C PRO A 22 2.00 -28.91 27.13
N LYS A 23 1.87 -27.74 27.77
CA LYS A 23 1.16 -26.60 27.21
C LYS A 23 1.81 -26.38 25.83
N SER A 24 1.09 -26.74 24.79
CA SER A 24 1.47 -26.32 23.44
C SER A 24 1.42 -24.79 23.50
N ASP A 25 2.57 -24.19 23.80
CA ASP A 25 2.76 -22.81 23.44
C ASP A 25 2.56 -22.82 21.94
N ASN A 26 1.38 -22.32 21.54
CA ASN A 26 1.18 -21.88 20.18
C ASN A 26 2.21 -20.76 19.98
N VAL A 27 3.44 -21.17 19.67
CA VAL A 27 4.33 -20.35 18.90
C VAL A 27 3.50 -20.05 17.67
N HIS A 28 2.86 -18.89 17.65
CA HIS A 28 2.50 -18.26 16.41
C HIS A 28 3.83 -18.25 15.66
N ASP A 29 4.06 -19.27 14.86
CA ASP A 29 4.86 -19.14 13.68
C ASP A 29 4.22 -17.98 12.91
N ASN A 30 4.64 -16.76 13.29
CA ASN A 30 4.79 -15.69 12.36
C ASN A 30 5.86 -16.20 11.38
N ALA A 31 5.52 -17.23 10.61
CA ALA A 31 6.08 -17.46 9.33
C ALA A 31 5.90 -16.11 8.65
N SER A 32 6.95 -15.30 8.70
CA SER A 32 7.14 -14.18 7.81
C SER A 32 6.77 -14.77 6.47
N GLN A 33 5.50 -14.55 6.07
CA GLN A 33 5.10 -14.87 4.72
C GLN A 33 6.05 -14.01 3.91
N ASN A 34 7.01 -14.66 3.30
CA ASN A 34 7.97 -14.03 2.41
C ASN A 34 7.13 -13.56 1.23
N THR A 35 6.39 -12.47 1.47
CA THR A 35 5.42 -11.93 0.52
C THR A 35 6.24 -11.39 -0.60
N TYR A 36 6.36 -12.19 -1.66
CA TYR A 36 7.05 -11.79 -2.87
C TYR A 36 6.45 -10.47 -3.38
N ILE A 37 7.27 -9.43 -3.41
CA ILE A 37 6.83 -8.11 -3.87
C ILE A 37 6.90 -8.09 -5.39
N LYS A 38 5.74 -7.91 -6.04
CA LYS A 38 5.61 -7.68 -7.46
C LYS A 38 5.09 -6.27 -7.67
N SER A 39 6.03 -5.35 -7.97
CA SER A 39 5.75 -3.92 -8.11
C SER A 39 5.75 -3.48 -9.57
N VAL A 40 4.97 -2.45 -9.88
CA VAL A 40 5.05 -1.70 -11.12
C VAL A 40 5.38 -0.24 -10.80
N PHE A 41 6.20 0.38 -11.65
CA PHE A 41 6.51 1.81 -11.59
C PHE A 41 5.61 2.56 -12.56
N ILE A 42 5.02 3.66 -12.09
CA ILE A 42 4.21 4.57 -12.90
C ILE A 42 4.93 5.92 -12.91
N ALA A 43 5.49 6.28 -14.03
CA ALA A 43 6.18 7.55 -14.18
C ALA A 43 5.20 8.72 -14.41
N TYR A 44 5.64 9.93 -14.10
CA TYR A 44 4.83 11.14 -14.19
C TYR A 44 4.20 11.37 -15.58
N TYR A 45 4.89 11.03 -16.66
CA TYR A 45 4.39 11.17 -18.03
C TYR A 45 3.31 10.13 -18.36
N GLU A 46 3.26 9.01 -17.65
CA GLU A 46 2.17 8.03 -17.76
C GLU A 46 0.92 8.53 -17.05
N LEU A 47 1.09 9.30 -15.96
CA LEU A 47 -0.02 9.93 -15.25
C LEU A 47 -0.77 10.94 -16.10
N GLU A 48 -0.11 11.63 -17.05
CA GLU A 48 -0.75 12.53 -18.00
C GLU A 48 -1.87 11.85 -18.78
N GLY A 49 -1.68 10.56 -19.10
CA GLY A 49 -2.71 9.74 -19.76
C GLY A 49 -4.02 9.65 -18.98
N PHE A 50 -3.97 9.72 -17.65
CA PHE A 50 -5.14 9.63 -16.76
C PHE A 50 -5.80 11.00 -16.51
N THR A 51 -5.09 12.11 -16.76
CA THR A 51 -5.54 13.46 -16.45
C THR A 51 -6.15 14.21 -17.65
N LYS A 52 -6.23 13.58 -18.82
CA LYS A 52 -6.58 14.18 -20.13
C LYS A 52 -7.79 15.09 -20.13
N ASN A 53 -8.79 14.83 -19.33
CA ASN A 53 -10.04 15.59 -19.30
C ASN A 53 -10.09 16.57 -18.13
N ASN A 54 -9.02 16.67 -17.33
CA ASN A 54 -8.95 17.53 -16.15
C ASN A 54 -10.19 17.39 -15.23
N ASP A 55 -10.69 16.18 -15.10
CA ASP A 55 -11.93 15.84 -14.40
C ASP A 55 -11.68 14.73 -13.38
N GLU A 56 -12.06 14.98 -12.14
CA GLU A 56 -11.90 14.07 -11.02
C GLU A 56 -12.55 12.69 -11.28
N LYS A 57 -13.77 12.71 -11.84
CA LYS A 57 -14.53 11.50 -12.12
C LYS A 57 -13.82 10.61 -13.14
N THR A 58 -13.31 11.22 -14.19
CA THR A 58 -12.53 10.53 -15.21
C THR A 58 -11.24 9.98 -14.64
N PHE A 59 -10.51 10.79 -13.87
CA PHE A 59 -9.28 10.34 -13.19
C PHE A 59 -9.54 9.14 -12.29
N LYS A 60 -10.55 9.20 -11.40
CA LYS A 60 -10.96 8.08 -10.54
C LYS A 60 -11.28 6.83 -11.34
N LYS A 61 -11.98 6.97 -12.44
CA LYS A 61 -12.38 5.84 -13.30
C LYS A 61 -11.14 5.17 -13.93
N GLU A 62 -10.26 5.96 -14.52
CA GLU A 62 -9.09 5.43 -15.23
C GLU A 62 -8.06 4.81 -14.26
N ILE A 63 -7.77 5.45 -13.14
CA ILE A 63 -6.92 4.90 -12.07
C ILE A 63 -7.53 3.61 -11.50
N SER A 64 -8.85 3.59 -11.26
CA SER A 64 -9.52 2.39 -10.76
C SER A 64 -9.43 1.22 -11.75
N LYS A 65 -9.56 1.50 -13.05
CA LYS A 65 -9.38 0.49 -14.09
C LYS A 65 -7.95 -0.05 -14.12
N ALA A 66 -6.95 0.84 -14.11
CA ALA A 66 -5.53 0.48 -14.15
C ALA A 66 -5.13 -0.35 -12.92
N PHE A 67 -5.46 0.10 -11.72
CA PHE A 67 -5.07 -0.59 -10.48
C PHE A 67 -5.77 -1.94 -10.33
N LYS A 68 -7.05 -2.03 -10.71
CA LYS A 68 -7.76 -3.31 -10.76
C LYS A 68 -7.08 -4.30 -11.70
N GLU A 69 -6.64 -3.84 -12.87
CA GLU A 69 -5.95 -4.68 -13.83
C GLU A 69 -4.59 -5.17 -13.30
N LEU A 70 -3.83 -4.29 -12.63
CA LEU A 70 -2.58 -4.67 -11.98
C LEU A 70 -2.80 -5.73 -10.88
N ALA A 71 -3.79 -5.53 -10.00
CA ALA A 71 -4.14 -6.50 -8.97
C ALA A 71 -4.52 -7.86 -9.59
N ASN A 72 -5.33 -7.87 -10.64
CA ASN A 72 -5.72 -9.08 -11.36
C ASN A 72 -4.52 -9.82 -12.00
N LYS A 73 -3.45 -9.10 -12.36
CA LYS A 73 -2.20 -9.67 -12.87
C LYS A 73 -1.23 -10.10 -11.75
N GLY A 74 -1.69 -10.04 -10.49
CA GLY A 74 -0.93 -10.47 -9.31
C GLY A 74 0.13 -9.48 -8.87
N PHE A 75 0.08 -8.22 -9.28
CA PHE A 75 0.85 -7.16 -8.63
C PHE A 75 0.27 -6.89 -7.24
N ASN A 76 1.14 -6.57 -6.29
CA ASN A 76 0.76 -6.22 -4.93
C ASN A 76 1.30 -4.85 -4.49
N ARG A 77 2.00 -4.16 -5.39
CA ARG A 77 2.54 -2.81 -5.14
C ARG A 77 2.54 -1.97 -6.42
N VAL A 78 2.28 -0.66 -6.24
CA VAL A 78 2.49 0.37 -7.25
C VAL A 78 3.44 1.43 -6.69
N THR A 79 4.46 1.80 -7.45
CA THR A 79 5.39 2.89 -7.11
C THR A 79 5.13 4.03 -8.07
N VAL A 80 4.55 5.14 -7.58
CA VAL A 80 4.07 6.24 -8.41
C VAL A 80 4.96 7.47 -8.27
N GLN A 81 5.40 8.02 -9.39
CA GLN A 81 6.23 9.22 -9.40
C GLN A 81 5.37 10.47 -9.17
N VAL A 82 5.27 10.87 -7.91
CA VAL A 82 4.39 11.96 -7.47
C VAL A 82 5.08 13.32 -7.37
N ARG A 83 6.43 13.35 -7.47
CA ARG A 83 7.20 14.59 -7.46
C ARG A 83 8.37 14.49 -8.45
N PRO A 84 8.12 14.76 -9.75
CA PRO A 84 9.14 14.59 -10.80
C PRO A 84 10.11 15.75 -10.95
N CYS A 85 9.64 17.03 -10.86
CA CYS A 85 10.41 18.22 -11.25
C CYS A 85 10.20 19.40 -10.29
N ALA A 86 10.42 19.20 -8.99
CA ALA A 86 10.11 20.19 -7.95
C ALA A 86 8.65 20.70 -8.03
N ASP A 87 7.77 19.86 -8.50
CA ASP A 87 6.33 20.03 -8.61
C ASP A 87 5.62 18.81 -7.98
N ALA A 88 4.30 18.82 -7.87
CA ALA A 88 3.57 17.80 -7.15
C ALA A 88 2.31 17.32 -7.88
N PHE A 89 2.05 16.00 -7.81
CA PHE A 89 0.77 15.37 -8.14
C PHE A 89 -0.13 15.21 -6.91
N TYR A 90 0.03 16.10 -5.93
CA TYR A 90 -0.75 16.13 -4.69
C TYR A 90 -0.88 17.56 -4.18
N LYS A 91 -1.83 17.78 -3.29
CA LYS A 91 -2.03 19.08 -2.66
C LYS A 91 -0.81 19.43 -1.81
N SER A 92 -0.10 20.49 -2.17
CA SER A 92 1.11 20.94 -1.50
C SER A 92 1.07 22.46 -1.24
N ASN A 93 1.57 22.86 -0.07
CA ASN A 93 1.82 24.25 0.26
C ASN A 93 3.21 24.74 -0.18
N TYR A 94 4.07 23.83 -0.62
CA TYR A 94 5.48 24.10 -0.94
C TYR A 94 5.78 23.98 -2.43
N PHE A 95 5.14 23.05 -3.11
CA PHE A 95 5.40 22.74 -4.51
C PHE A 95 4.23 23.10 -5.39
N PRO A 96 4.48 23.68 -6.57
CA PRO A 96 3.43 23.89 -7.54
C PRO A 96 2.85 22.57 -8.04
N THR A 97 1.61 22.60 -8.51
CA THR A 97 1.02 21.47 -9.23
C THR A 97 1.83 21.15 -10.48
N SER A 98 2.02 19.88 -10.76
CA SER A 98 2.75 19.42 -11.94
C SER A 98 2.05 19.83 -13.24
N GLU A 99 2.83 20.24 -14.25
CA GLU A 99 2.32 20.55 -15.59
C GLU A 99 1.61 19.36 -16.25
N TYR A 100 2.02 18.14 -15.89
CA TYR A 100 1.44 16.89 -16.39
C TYR A 100 0.03 16.61 -15.86
N MET A 101 -0.43 17.40 -14.89
CA MET A 101 -1.80 17.31 -14.40
C MET A 101 -2.77 18.13 -15.29
N PHE A 102 -2.41 19.36 -15.60
CA PHE A 102 -3.34 20.32 -16.19
C PHE A 102 -2.73 21.15 -17.32
N GLY A 103 -1.60 20.72 -17.87
CA GLY A 103 -0.96 21.35 -19.03
C GLY A 103 0.01 22.48 -18.72
N TYR A 104 0.05 23.00 -17.48
CA TYR A 104 1.03 24.00 -17.04
C TYR A 104 1.31 23.86 -15.55
N GLN A 105 2.53 24.18 -15.15
CA GLN A 105 2.96 24.08 -13.77
C GLN A 105 2.30 25.17 -12.90
N GLY A 106 1.85 24.80 -11.71
CA GLY A 106 1.20 25.73 -10.79
C GLY A 106 -0.30 25.95 -11.08
N ALA A 107 -0.90 25.13 -11.93
CA ALA A 107 -2.34 25.14 -12.12
C ALA A 107 -3.08 24.91 -10.79
N LYS A 108 -4.27 25.50 -10.66
CA LYS A 108 -5.11 25.26 -9.48
C LYS A 108 -5.53 23.81 -9.41
N LEU A 109 -5.17 23.15 -8.30
CA LEU A 109 -5.56 21.77 -8.04
C LEU A 109 -7.07 21.73 -7.69
N ILE A 110 -7.86 21.00 -8.47
CA ILE A 110 -9.31 20.86 -8.29
C ILE A 110 -9.69 19.59 -7.52
N TYR A 111 -8.80 18.61 -7.48
CA TYR A 111 -8.87 17.39 -6.66
C TYR A 111 -7.46 16.96 -6.26
N ASP A 112 -7.30 16.07 -5.30
CA ASP A 112 -6.00 15.53 -4.93
C ASP A 112 -5.76 14.19 -5.62
N PRO A 113 -4.87 14.12 -6.64
CA PRO A 113 -4.62 12.87 -7.36
C PRO A 113 -3.98 11.79 -6.49
N LEU A 114 -3.10 12.18 -5.57
CA LEU A 114 -2.44 11.21 -4.70
C LEU A 114 -3.42 10.57 -3.73
N GLU A 115 -4.32 11.34 -3.13
CA GLU A 115 -5.39 10.81 -2.28
C GLU A 115 -6.24 9.78 -3.03
N ILE A 116 -6.66 10.11 -4.26
CA ILE A 116 -7.42 9.20 -5.11
C ILE A 116 -6.63 7.92 -5.43
N MET A 117 -5.34 8.04 -5.71
CA MET A 117 -4.49 6.88 -5.98
C MET A 117 -4.31 6.01 -4.75
N ILE A 118 -4.15 6.60 -3.56
CA ILE A 118 -4.04 5.86 -2.29
C ILE A 118 -5.31 5.07 -2.02
N ASP A 119 -6.47 5.73 -2.05
CA ASP A 119 -7.76 5.08 -1.82
C ASP A 119 -8.02 3.95 -2.81
N THR A 120 -7.65 4.18 -4.07
CA THR A 120 -7.83 3.19 -5.13
C THR A 120 -6.87 2.01 -4.98
N ALA A 121 -5.62 2.24 -4.61
CA ALA A 121 -4.65 1.17 -4.34
C ALA A 121 -5.14 0.27 -3.21
N HIS A 122 -5.53 0.85 -2.09
CA HIS A 122 -6.05 0.11 -0.93
C HIS A 122 -7.32 -0.67 -1.26
N LYS A 123 -8.21 -0.10 -2.09
CA LYS A 123 -9.42 -0.80 -2.55
C LYS A 123 -9.12 -2.13 -3.28
N TYR A 124 -7.95 -2.24 -3.91
CA TYR A 124 -7.53 -3.42 -4.66
C TYR A 124 -6.37 -4.17 -3.98
N ASP A 125 -6.17 -3.99 -2.68
CA ASP A 125 -5.12 -4.62 -1.87
C ASP A 125 -3.70 -4.38 -2.43
N LEU A 126 -3.49 -3.25 -3.09
CA LEU A 126 -2.18 -2.81 -3.53
C LEU A 126 -1.56 -1.88 -2.48
N SER A 127 -0.29 -2.12 -2.12
CA SER A 127 0.50 -1.10 -1.44
C SER A 127 0.90 -0.01 -2.44
N ILE A 128 0.97 1.24 -2.00
CA ILE A 128 1.41 2.36 -2.84
C ILE A 128 2.65 3.02 -2.25
N GLU A 129 3.63 3.31 -3.10
CA GLU A 129 4.86 4.00 -2.73
C GLU A 129 4.99 5.29 -3.56
N ALA A 130 5.39 6.37 -2.89
CA ALA A 130 5.67 7.63 -3.53
C ALA A 130 7.12 7.67 -4.04
N TRP A 131 7.30 7.82 -5.35
CA TRP A 131 8.60 8.09 -5.96
C TRP A 131 8.81 9.61 -6.08
N ILE A 132 9.89 10.11 -5.50
CA ILE A 132 10.25 11.52 -5.47
C ILE A 132 11.62 11.72 -6.10
N ASN A 133 11.77 12.72 -6.97
CA ASN A 133 13.07 13.19 -7.45
C ASN A 133 13.49 14.43 -6.64
N PRO A 134 14.40 14.30 -5.66
CA PRO A 134 14.73 15.41 -4.77
C PRO A 134 15.49 16.55 -5.46
N TYR A 135 16.25 16.28 -6.50
CA TYR A 135 17.17 17.23 -7.12
C TYR A 135 16.74 17.72 -8.50
N ARG A 136 15.82 17.02 -9.16
CA ARG A 136 15.35 17.47 -10.48
C ARG A 136 14.35 18.60 -10.28
N VAL A 137 14.66 19.80 -10.82
CA VAL A 137 13.80 20.98 -10.72
C VAL A 137 13.03 21.30 -12.00
N SER A 138 13.54 20.86 -13.15
CA SER A 138 12.90 21.01 -14.47
C SER A 138 13.33 19.87 -15.40
N GLN A 139 12.58 19.64 -16.46
CA GLN A 139 12.99 18.86 -17.62
C GLN A 139 13.58 19.71 -18.74
N ARG A 140 13.29 21.01 -18.71
CA ARG A 140 13.64 21.97 -19.74
C ARG A 140 14.72 22.92 -19.22
N ASN A 141 15.52 23.43 -20.12
CA ASN A 141 16.48 24.49 -19.80
C ASN A 141 15.79 25.88 -19.79
N ASP A 142 14.53 25.95 -20.17
CA ASP A 142 13.74 27.19 -20.15
C ASP A 142 12.97 27.29 -18.83
N PHE A 143 13.47 28.09 -17.91
CA PHE A 143 12.86 28.34 -16.60
C PHE A 143 11.70 29.36 -16.66
N SER A 144 11.47 30.03 -17.78
CA SER A 144 10.37 30.99 -17.92
C SER A 144 8.99 30.35 -17.82
N LEU A 145 8.91 29.02 -18.03
CA LEU A 145 7.68 28.23 -17.94
C LEU A 145 7.43 27.66 -16.54
N LEU A 146 8.35 27.88 -15.60
CA LEU A 146 8.16 27.42 -14.22
C LEU A 146 7.17 28.30 -13.48
N ALA A 147 6.41 27.70 -12.59
CA ALA A 147 5.55 28.44 -11.66
C ALA A 147 6.39 29.31 -10.73
N LYS A 148 5.89 30.48 -10.34
CA LYS A 148 6.60 31.46 -9.47
C LYS A 148 7.03 30.87 -8.11
N ASN A 149 6.36 29.83 -7.65
CA ASN A 149 6.71 29.12 -6.41
C ASN A 149 7.51 27.82 -6.66
N ASN A 150 8.08 27.67 -7.86
CA ASN A 150 9.06 26.58 -8.07
C ASN A 150 10.36 26.92 -7.36
N ILE A 151 10.93 25.95 -6.66
CA ILE A 151 12.16 26.12 -5.87
C ILE A 151 13.42 26.46 -6.72
N ALA A 152 13.32 26.32 -8.04
CA ALA A 152 14.39 26.68 -8.97
C ALA A 152 14.45 28.18 -9.29
N LEU A 153 13.44 28.95 -8.89
CA LEU A 153 13.37 30.41 -9.06
C LEU A 153 13.68 31.13 -7.76
#